data_d22d4d9d0fc46ba84186793fbd27f99f
#
_entry.id   d22d4d9d0fc46ba84186793fbd27f99f
#
_cell.length_a   1.000
_cell.length_b   1.000
_cell.length_c   1.000
_cell.angle_alpha   90.00
_cell.angle_beta   90.00
_cell.angle_gamma   90.00
#
_symmetry.space_group_name_H-M   'P 1'
#
loop_
_entity.id
_entity.type
_entity.pdbx_description
1 polymer ?
#
loop_
_entity_poly.entity_id
_entity_poly.type
_entity_poly.pdbx_seq_one_letter_code
_entity_poly.pdbx_strand_id
1 'polypeptide(L)'
;EMAERLGLRDPKVFAPLWVIDFPLLELDEETGHYHAMHHPFTSPKPGQLELLDSKPGDVKANAYDLVLNGNEIGGGSIRIHDKNIQATMLKHLGFSEEEAKAQFGFLMDAFEYGAPPHGGLAFGLDRLVAILGGQETIRDFIAFPKNNSGRDVMIDAPATLDDEQLNELSLQLNIQD
;
A
#
# COMPACT_ATOMS: atom_id res chain seq x y z
N GLU A 1 -0.80 -23.26 4.80
CA GLU A 1 -1.20 -24.57 4.23
C GLU A 1 -0.31 -25.71 4.74
N MET A 2 1.04 -25.66 4.56
CA MET A 2 1.92 -26.75 5.02
C MET A 2 1.89 -26.94 6.53
N ALA A 3 2.00 -25.88 7.31
CA ALA A 3 1.93 -25.95 8.77
C ALA A 3 0.59 -26.49 9.28
N GLU A 4 -0.49 -26.20 8.60
CA GLU A 4 -1.83 -26.71 8.91
C GLU A 4 -1.92 -28.23 8.61
N ARG A 5 -1.47 -28.66 7.42
CA ARG A 5 -1.44 -30.09 7.06
C ARG A 5 -0.59 -30.93 7.99
N LEU A 6 0.47 -30.37 8.54
CA LEU A 6 1.38 -31.00 9.48
C LEU A 6 0.96 -30.86 10.94
N GLY A 7 -0.17 -30.19 11.22
CA GLY A 7 -0.65 -29.98 12.59
C GLY A 7 0.28 -29.09 13.46
N LEU A 8 1.06 -28.21 12.80
CA LEU A 8 2.01 -27.31 13.47
C LEU A 8 1.39 -25.98 13.88
N ARG A 9 0.15 -25.72 13.47
CA ARG A 9 -0.59 -24.50 13.86
C ARG A 9 -1.35 -24.75 15.16
N ASP A 10 -1.14 -23.88 16.13
CA ASP A 10 -1.99 -23.77 17.32
C ASP A 10 -2.66 -22.38 17.31
N PRO A 11 -3.99 -22.30 17.09
CA PRO A 11 -4.70 -21.02 17.05
C PRO A 11 -4.72 -20.29 18.40
N LYS A 12 -4.32 -20.93 19.49
CA LYS A 12 -4.20 -20.33 20.82
C LYS A 12 -2.83 -19.71 21.09
N VAL A 13 -1.87 -19.94 20.20
CA VAL A 13 -0.52 -19.37 20.29
C VAL A 13 -0.40 -18.24 19.27
N PHE A 14 -0.08 -17.05 19.74
CA PHE A 14 0.18 -15.88 18.90
C PHE A 14 1.67 -15.78 18.64
N ALA A 15 2.06 -15.91 17.37
CA ALA A 15 3.44 -15.89 16.89
C ALA A 15 3.66 -14.72 15.94
N PRO A 16 4.02 -13.52 16.44
CA PRO A 16 4.32 -12.38 15.61
C PRO A 16 5.73 -12.48 14.99
N LEU A 17 5.88 -11.95 13.79
CA LEU A 17 7.17 -11.75 13.15
C LEU A 17 7.17 -10.48 12.29
N TRP A 18 8.36 -9.94 12.01
CA TRP A 18 8.56 -8.86 11.06
C TRP A 18 9.06 -9.39 9.74
N VAL A 19 8.45 -8.93 8.65
CA VAL A 19 8.99 -9.06 7.30
C VAL A 19 9.64 -7.73 6.95
N ILE A 20 10.89 -7.79 6.53
CA ILE A 20 11.71 -6.62 6.22
C ILE A 20 12.50 -6.87 4.92
N ASP A 21 13.28 -5.88 4.48
CA ASP A 21 14.17 -6.01 3.33
C ASP A 21 13.47 -6.20 1.98
N PHE A 22 12.26 -5.64 1.87
CA PHE A 22 11.55 -5.57 0.61
C PHE A 22 12.36 -4.83 -0.47
N PRO A 23 12.22 -5.17 -1.76
CA PRO A 23 12.70 -4.31 -2.84
C PRO A 23 12.04 -2.92 -2.74
N LEU A 24 12.80 -1.88 -3.06
CA LEU A 24 12.26 -0.52 -3.12
C LEU A 24 11.49 -0.29 -4.42
N LEU A 25 12.07 -0.76 -5.52
CA LEU A 25 11.59 -0.61 -6.88
C LEU A 25 11.59 -1.96 -7.58
N GLU A 26 10.61 -2.18 -8.44
CA GLU A 26 10.53 -3.32 -9.34
C GLU A 26 10.46 -2.83 -10.79
N LEU A 27 11.23 -3.47 -11.67
CA LEU A 27 11.25 -3.15 -13.09
C LEU A 27 10.06 -3.82 -13.78
N ASP A 28 9.25 -3.05 -14.44
CA ASP A 28 8.28 -3.53 -15.40
C ASP A 28 8.99 -3.81 -16.72
N GLU A 29 9.14 -5.07 -17.08
CA GLU A 29 9.83 -5.50 -18.30
C GLU A 29 9.10 -5.08 -19.58
N GLU A 30 7.77 -4.88 -19.52
CA GLU A 30 6.98 -4.49 -20.69
C GLU A 30 7.16 -3.00 -21.03
N THR A 31 7.15 -2.14 -20.01
CA THR A 31 7.25 -0.69 -20.18
C THR A 31 8.69 -0.16 -20.04
N GLY A 32 9.58 -0.93 -19.42
CA GLY A 32 10.94 -0.52 -19.07
C GLY A 32 11.00 0.52 -17.95
N HIS A 33 9.89 0.78 -17.26
CA HIS A 33 9.81 1.70 -16.13
C HIS A 33 9.83 0.96 -14.80
N TYR A 34 10.34 1.61 -13.77
CA TYR A 34 10.24 1.11 -12.41
C TYR A 34 8.91 1.52 -11.78
N HIS A 35 8.37 0.67 -10.92
CA HIS A 35 7.28 1.03 -10.02
C HIS A 35 7.68 0.78 -8.56
N ALA A 36 7.08 1.52 -7.65
CA ALA A 36 7.35 1.38 -6.23
C ALA A 36 6.62 0.15 -5.68
N MET A 37 7.37 -0.75 -5.02
CA MET A 37 6.78 -1.97 -4.45
C MET A 37 5.79 -1.69 -3.32
N HIS A 38 5.99 -0.62 -2.53
CA HIS A 38 5.12 -0.25 -1.42
C HIS A 38 4.47 1.10 -1.64
N HIS A 39 5.30 2.14 -1.70
CA HIS A 39 4.80 3.52 -1.79
C HIS A 39 5.89 4.43 -2.37
N PRO A 40 5.54 5.40 -3.26
CA PRO A 40 6.52 6.30 -3.89
C PRO A 40 7.33 7.15 -2.90
N PHE A 41 6.87 7.29 -1.67
CA PHE A 41 7.53 8.09 -0.63
C PHE A 41 8.23 7.25 0.43
N THR A 42 8.37 5.94 0.20
CA THR A 42 9.17 5.06 1.04
C THR A 42 10.65 5.34 0.86
N SER A 43 11.38 5.53 1.96
CA SER A 43 12.83 5.76 1.88
C SER A 43 13.58 4.48 1.53
N PRO A 44 14.69 4.59 0.77
CA PRO A 44 15.65 3.50 0.66
C PRO A 44 16.28 3.21 2.03
N LYS A 45 16.79 1.99 2.23
CA LYS A 45 17.55 1.67 3.43
C LYS A 45 18.79 2.54 3.57
N PRO A 46 19.19 2.89 4.81
CA PRO A 46 20.41 3.64 5.04
C PRO A 46 21.63 2.98 4.39
N GLY A 47 22.46 3.79 3.74
CA GLY A 47 23.66 3.32 3.03
C GLY A 47 23.43 2.76 1.64
N GLN A 48 22.19 2.79 1.11
CA GLN A 48 21.88 2.30 -0.24
C GLN A 48 21.49 3.40 -1.23
N LEU A 49 21.59 4.67 -0.86
CA LEU A 49 21.25 5.80 -1.74
C LEU A 49 22.05 5.82 -3.04
N GLU A 50 23.34 5.50 -2.99
CA GLU A 50 24.23 5.48 -4.16
C GLU A 50 23.82 4.38 -5.17
N LEU A 51 23.14 3.32 -4.70
CA LEU A 51 22.62 2.27 -5.57
C LEU A 51 21.41 2.74 -6.36
N LEU A 52 20.70 3.73 -5.87
CA LEU A 52 19.48 4.22 -6.54
C LEU A 52 19.77 4.72 -7.97
N ASP A 53 20.92 5.35 -8.18
CA ASP A 53 21.35 5.83 -9.51
C ASP A 53 21.98 4.73 -10.36
N SER A 54 22.67 3.76 -9.77
CA SER A 54 23.46 2.76 -10.48
C SER A 54 22.78 1.42 -10.67
N LYS A 55 21.99 0.98 -9.66
CA LYS A 55 21.28 -0.30 -9.62
C LYS A 55 19.98 -0.17 -8.84
N PRO A 56 18.98 0.57 -9.33
CA PRO A 56 17.75 0.85 -8.60
C PRO A 56 16.97 -0.40 -8.18
N GLY A 57 17.01 -1.48 -8.97
CA GLY A 57 16.37 -2.75 -8.63
C GLY A 57 17.00 -3.51 -7.46
N ASP A 58 18.26 -3.20 -7.09
CA ASP A 58 18.94 -3.84 -5.95
C ASP A 58 18.69 -3.10 -4.62
N VAL A 59 18.07 -1.92 -4.67
CA VAL A 59 17.82 -1.09 -3.50
C VAL A 59 16.72 -1.68 -2.64
N LYS A 60 16.95 -1.80 -1.33
CA LYS A 60 15.96 -2.25 -0.35
C LYS A 60 15.16 -1.08 0.20
N ALA A 61 13.87 -1.30 0.36
CA ALA A 61 12.97 -0.37 1.04
C ALA A 61 13.21 -0.36 2.55
N ASN A 62 13.10 0.82 3.16
CA ASN A 62 12.99 0.95 4.61
C ASN A 62 11.52 0.79 5.02
N ALA A 63 10.96 -0.36 4.62
CA ALA A 63 9.60 -0.79 4.88
C ALA A 63 9.58 -2.06 5.73
N TYR A 64 8.47 -2.31 6.38
CA TYR A 64 8.29 -3.41 7.31
C TYR A 64 6.81 -3.79 7.41
N ASP A 65 6.54 -5.10 7.46
CA ASP A 65 5.22 -5.65 7.73
C ASP A 65 5.25 -6.49 9.00
N LEU A 66 4.22 -6.32 9.82
CA LEU A 66 3.98 -7.16 10.98
C LEU A 66 3.03 -8.28 10.62
N VAL A 67 3.50 -9.50 10.76
CA VAL A 67 2.74 -10.72 10.47
C VAL A 67 2.41 -11.43 11.79
N LEU A 68 1.17 -11.84 11.95
CA LEU A 68 0.70 -12.64 13.09
C LEU A 68 0.04 -13.92 12.59
N ASN A 69 0.55 -15.07 13.00
CA ASN A 69 0.03 -16.39 12.62
C ASN A 69 -0.12 -16.58 11.10
N GLY A 70 0.83 -16.03 10.32
CA GLY A 70 0.82 -16.11 8.86
C GLY A 70 -0.06 -15.08 8.17
N ASN A 71 -0.67 -14.14 8.89
CA ASN A 71 -1.44 -13.04 8.32
C ASN A 71 -0.73 -11.72 8.58
N GLU A 72 -0.58 -10.90 7.56
CA GLU A 72 -0.17 -9.52 7.72
C GLU A 72 -1.26 -8.74 8.47
N ILE A 73 -0.90 -8.20 9.62
CA ILE A 73 -1.81 -7.42 10.48
C ILE A 73 -1.52 -5.93 10.48
N GLY A 74 -0.40 -5.54 9.93
CA GLY A 74 -0.03 -4.14 9.79
C GLY A 74 1.26 -3.97 9.03
N GLY A 75 1.44 -2.82 8.43
CA GLY A 75 2.64 -2.48 7.67
C GLY A 75 2.90 -1.00 7.65
N GLY A 76 4.11 -0.65 7.29
CA GLY A 76 4.54 0.73 7.22
C GLY A 76 5.93 0.92 6.65
N SER A 77 6.37 2.15 6.66
CA SER A 77 7.72 2.49 6.19
C SER A 77 8.24 3.78 6.83
N ILE A 78 9.54 3.94 6.80
CA ILE A 78 10.18 5.23 7.00
C ILE A 78 10.06 5.99 5.68
N ARG A 79 9.63 7.24 5.75
CA ARG A 79 9.37 8.08 4.58
C ARG A 79 10.59 8.87 4.17
N ILE A 80 10.67 9.20 2.89
CA ILE A 80 11.62 10.18 2.38
C ILE A 80 11.23 11.55 2.95
N HIS A 81 12.20 12.29 3.46
CA HIS A 81 12.04 13.65 3.95
C HIS A 81 13.05 14.63 3.32
N ASP A 82 13.94 14.11 2.47
CA ASP A 82 14.84 14.92 1.64
C ASP A 82 14.24 15.08 0.24
N LYS A 83 14.14 16.35 -0.21
CA LYS A 83 13.54 16.68 -1.50
C LYS A 83 14.31 16.11 -2.71
N ASN A 84 15.65 16.01 -2.62
CA ASN A 84 16.46 15.53 -3.73
C ASN A 84 16.27 14.01 -3.90
N ILE A 85 16.21 13.29 -2.79
CA ILE A 85 15.94 11.85 -2.79
C ILE A 85 14.53 11.61 -3.36
N GLN A 86 13.55 12.42 -2.96
CA GLN A 86 12.18 12.29 -3.48
C GLN A 86 12.10 12.59 -4.98
N ALA A 87 12.80 13.62 -5.45
CA ALA A 87 12.86 13.92 -6.89
C ALA A 87 13.50 12.78 -7.69
N THR A 88 14.59 12.19 -7.16
CA THR A 88 15.23 11.01 -7.77
C THR A 88 14.28 9.81 -7.84
N MET A 89 13.54 9.54 -6.76
CA MET A 89 12.53 8.48 -6.74
C MET A 89 11.45 8.69 -7.79
N LEU A 90 10.86 9.87 -7.87
CA LEU A 90 9.82 10.19 -8.85
C LEU A 90 10.33 10.05 -10.29
N LYS A 91 11.59 10.44 -10.55
CA LYS A 91 12.23 10.23 -11.85
C LYS A 91 12.35 8.75 -12.22
N HIS A 92 12.77 7.88 -11.29
CA HIS A 92 12.83 6.43 -11.54
C HIS A 92 11.44 5.83 -11.79
N LEU A 93 10.39 6.41 -11.21
CA LEU A 93 9.00 6.01 -11.43
C LEU A 93 8.41 6.56 -12.75
N GLY A 94 9.23 7.25 -13.55
CA GLY A 94 8.84 7.75 -14.87
C GLY A 94 8.12 9.10 -14.89
N PHE A 95 8.05 9.80 -13.75
CA PHE A 95 7.46 11.15 -13.73
C PHE A 95 8.42 12.18 -14.34
N SER A 96 7.91 13.00 -15.25
CA SER A 96 8.56 14.26 -15.64
C SER A 96 8.50 15.27 -14.47
N GLU A 97 9.31 16.33 -14.53
CA GLU A 97 9.28 17.37 -13.49
C GLU A 97 7.91 18.06 -13.42
N GLU A 98 7.26 18.27 -14.57
CA GLU A 98 5.94 18.88 -14.67
C GLU A 98 4.86 17.99 -14.05
N GLU A 99 4.87 16.69 -14.35
CA GLU A 99 3.92 15.72 -13.78
C GLU A 99 4.13 15.57 -12.27
N ALA A 100 5.37 15.45 -11.82
CA ALA A 100 5.71 15.39 -10.40
C ALA A 100 5.21 16.63 -9.66
N LYS A 101 5.41 17.83 -10.25
CA LYS A 101 4.92 19.08 -9.69
C LYS A 101 3.40 19.18 -9.69
N ALA A 102 2.73 18.75 -10.76
CA ALA A 102 1.28 18.78 -10.84
C ALA A 102 0.62 17.87 -9.80
N GLN A 103 1.19 16.68 -9.54
CA GLN A 103 0.61 15.69 -8.62
C GLN A 103 1.08 15.86 -7.18
N PHE A 104 2.36 16.18 -6.96
CA PHE A 104 3.01 16.15 -5.65
C PHE A 104 3.66 17.49 -5.27
N GLY A 105 3.43 18.56 -6.07
CA GLY A 105 4.07 19.86 -5.85
C GLY A 105 3.85 20.40 -4.44
N PHE A 106 2.63 20.26 -3.90
CA PHE A 106 2.30 20.70 -2.55
C PHE A 106 3.20 20.02 -1.48
N LEU A 107 3.56 18.75 -1.67
CA LEU A 107 4.43 18.00 -0.75
C LEU A 107 5.90 18.39 -0.96
N MET A 108 6.33 18.49 -2.23
CA MET A 108 7.69 18.89 -2.57
C MET A 108 8.00 20.31 -2.10
N ASP A 109 7.04 21.23 -2.23
CA ASP A 109 7.14 22.60 -1.72
C ASP A 109 7.22 22.61 -0.18
N ALA A 110 6.46 21.75 0.51
CA ALA A 110 6.56 21.61 1.97
C ALA A 110 7.95 21.13 2.42
N PHE A 111 8.63 20.28 1.63
CA PHE A 111 9.98 19.81 1.94
C PHE A 111 11.03 20.92 1.86
N GLU A 112 10.78 22.01 1.11
CA GLU A 112 11.64 23.19 1.09
C GLU A 112 11.76 23.88 2.46
N TYR A 113 10.73 23.78 3.29
CA TYR A 113 10.72 24.32 4.66
C TYR A 113 11.34 23.35 5.70
N GLY A 114 11.77 22.16 5.25
CA GLY A 114 12.35 21.13 6.10
C GLY A 114 11.30 20.18 6.68
N ALA A 115 11.25 18.96 6.17
CA ALA A 115 10.44 17.89 6.76
C ALA A 115 11.26 17.12 7.80
N PRO A 116 10.70 16.78 8.99
CA PRO A 116 11.40 15.92 9.94
C PRO A 116 11.45 14.48 9.41
N PRO A 117 12.42 13.66 9.85
CA PRO A 117 12.34 12.23 9.69
C PRO A 117 11.01 11.72 10.25
N HIS A 118 10.28 10.95 9.44
CA HIS A 118 8.97 10.45 9.82
C HIS A 118 8.71 9.07 9.23
N GLY A 119 7.80 8.36 9.82
CA GLY A 119 7.35 7.05 9.42
C GLY A 119 6.16 6.63 10.25
N GLY A 120 5.66 5.43 10.00
CA GLY A 120 4.50 4.94 10.74
C GLY A 120 4.18 3.50 10.46
N LEU A 121 3.19 3.01 11.19
CA LEU A 121 2.64 1.68 11.05
C LEU A 121 1.11 1.79 11.11
N ALA A 122 0.42 1.16 10.17
CA ALA A 122 -1.02 1.03 10.18
C ALA A 122 -1.42 -0.42 10.42
N PHE A 123 -2.43 -0.63 11.26
CA PHE A 123 -2.97 -1.95 11.55
C PHE A 123 -4.29 -2.18 10.83
N GLY A 124 -4.46 -3.38 10.29
CA GLY A 124 -5.76 -3.88 9.84
C GLY A 124 -6.59 -4.32 11.06
N LEU A 125 -7.38 -3.41 11.63
CA LEU A 125 -8.12 -3.65 12.87
C LEU A 125 -9.03 -4.87 12.76
N ASP A 126 -9.81 -4.98 11.68
CA ASP A 126 -10.74 -6.10 11.48
C ASP A 126 -10.00 -7.43 11.41
N ARG A 127 -8.86 -7.47 10.74
CA ARG A 127 -8.01 -8.66 10.64
C ARG A 127 -7.42 -9.06 12.00
N LEU A 128 -6.92 -8.09 12.75
CA LEU A 128 -6.39 -8.33 14.09
C LEU A 128 -7.49 -8.89 15.03
N VAL A 129 -8.67 -8.29 14.99
CA VAL A 129 -9.82 -8.73 15.81
C VAL A 129 -10.26 -10.15 15.41
N ALA A 130 -10.30 -10.47 14.11
CA ALA A 130 -10.64 -11.82 13.64
C ALA A 130 -9.64 -12.87 14.13
N ILE A 131 -8.34 -12.58 14.07
CA ILE A 131 -7.30 -13.48 14.58
C ILE A 131 -7.43 -13.68 16.09
N LEU A 132 -7.62 -12.61 16.86
CA LEU A 132 -7.83 -12.68 18.30
C LEU A 132 -9.12 -13.44 18.67
N GLY A 133 -10.16 -13.33 17.82
CA GLY A 133 -11.41 -14.06 17.95
C GLY A 133 -11.35 -15.51 17.46
N GLY A 134 -10.20 -15.95 16.94
CA GLY A 134 -9.99 -17.33 16.46
C GLY A 134 -10.71 -17.66 15.16
N GLN A 135 -11.01 -16.66 14.33
CA GLN A 135 -11.70 -16.84 13.04
C GLN A 135 -10.75 -16.60 11.87
N GLU A 136 -10.99 -17.28 10.75
CA GLU A 136 -10.19 -17.15 9.53
C GLU A 136 -10.67 -16.01 8.63
N THR A 137 -11.89 -15.53 8.85
CA THR A 137 -12.52 -14.47 8.05
C THR A 137 -12.89 -13.27 8.91
N ILE A 138 -12.74 -12.06 8.32
CA ILE A 138 -13.17 -10.81 8.97
C ILE A 138 -14.68 -10.59 8.93
N ARG A 139 -15.44 -11.40 8.16
CA ARG A 139 -16.89 -11.18 7.94
C ARG A 139 -17.71 -11.17 9.23
N ASP A 140 -17.32 -11.99 10.22
CA ASP A 140 -18.02 -12.08 11.50
C ASP A 140 -17.70 -10.91 12.45
N PHE A 141 -16.74 -10.05 12.07
CA PHE A 141 -16.27 -8.92 12.86
C PHE A 141 -16.56 -7.55 12.23
N ILE A 142 -17.07 -7.54 10.99
CA ILE A 142 -17.48 -6.33 10.29
C ILE A 142 -19.00 -6.19 10.41
N ALA A 143 -19.48 -5.00 10.82
CA ALA A 143 -20.91 -4.76 11.02
C ALA A 143 -21.75 -4.97 9.74
N PHE A 144 -21.19 -4.63 8.57
CA PHE A 144 -21.89 -4.69 7.27
C PHE A 144 -21.00 -5.32 6.20
N PRO A 145 -20.78 -6.66 6.25
CA PRO A 145 -19.92 -7.33 5.28
C PRO A 145 -20.58 -7.38 3.90
N LYS A 146 -19.75 -7.21 2.86
CA LYS A 146 -20.15 -7.42 1.48
C LYS A 146 -20.34 -8.91 1.18
N ASN A 147 -21.30 -9.24 0.32
CA ASN A 147 -21.45 -10.59 -0.21
C ASN A 147 -20.40 -10.89 -1.30
N ASN A 148 -20.43 -12.11 -1.86
CA ASN A 148 -19.47 -12.54 -2.90
C ASN A 148 -19.55 -11.73 -4.20
N SER A 149 -20.68 -11.04 -4.45
CA SER A 149 -20.86 -10.13 -5.59
C SER A 149 -20.43 -8.69 -5.26
N GLY A 150 -19.78 -8.45 -4.12
CA GLY A 150 -19.37 -7.12 -3.70
C GLY A 150 -20.54 -6.23 -3.23
N ARG A 151 -21.73 -6.81 -3.03
CA ARG A 151 -22.94 -6.09 -2.68
C ARG A 151 -23.10 -6.01 -1.16
N ASP A 152 -23.43 -4.82 -0.67
CA ASP A 152 -23.89 -4.61 0.70
C ASP A 152 -25.40 -4.88 0.74
N VAL A 153 -25.78 -5.97 1.39
CA VAL A 153 -27.18 -6.40 1.44
C VAL A 153 -28.01 -5.62 2.47
N MET A 154 -27.35 -4.87 3.36
CA MET A 154 -28.04 -4.07 4.38
C MET A 154 -28.59 -2.77 3.81
N ILE A 155 -27.81 -2.08 2.99
CA ILE A 155 -28.17 -0.80 2.39
C ILE A 155 -28.45 -0.90 0.88
N ASP A 156 -28.43 -2.12 0.35
CA ASP A 156 -28.68 -2.43 -1.07
C ASP A 156 -27.73 -1.69 -2.03
N ALA A 157 -26.44 -1.54 -1.64
CA ALA A 157 -25.43 -0.92 -2.47
C ALA A 157 -24.58 -1.97 -3.24
N PRO A 158 -24.08 -1.64 -4.44
CA PRO A 158 -24.23 -0.38 -5.17
C PRO A 158 -25.64 -0.19 -5.73
N ALA A 159 -26.09 1.06 -5.81
CA ALA A 159 -27.33 1.47 -6.46
C ALA A 159 -27.01 2.22 -7.76
N THR A 160 -28.01 2.31 -8.64
CA THR A 160 -27.89 3.15 -9.84
C THR A 160 -27.95 4.62 -9.48
N LEU A 161 -27.17 5.43 -10.20
CA LEU A 161 -27.28 6.89 -10.16
C LEU A 161 -28.37 7.33 -11.15
N ASP A 162 -29.06 8.40 -10.83
CA ASP A 162 -29.98 9.02 -11.77
C ASP A 162 -29.25 9.93 -12.77
N ASP A 163 -29.95 10.26 -13.87
CA ASP A 163 -29.36 11.07 -14.94
C ASP A 163 -29.09 12.51 -14.49
N GLU A 164 -29.81 13.03 -13.51
CA GLU A 164 -29.59 14.37 -12.97
C GLU A 164 -28.23 14.45 -12.27
N GLN A 165 -27.90 13.48 -11.41
CA GLN A 165 -26.61 13.39 -10.73
C GLN A 165 -25.44 13.22 -11.72
N LEU A 166 -25.62 12.42 -12.77
CA LEU A 166 -24.60 12.27 -13.81
C LEU A 166 -24.37 13.57 -14.57
N ASN A 167 -25.46 14.28 -14.94
CA ASN A 167 -25.40 15.55 -15.66
C ASN A 167 -24.75 16.67 -14.84
N GLU A 168 -25.03 16.76 -13.54
CA GLU A 168 -24.37 17.71 -12.63
C GLU A 168 -22.84 17.57 -12.64
N LEU A 169 -22.36 16.34 -12.76
CA LEU A 169 -20.93 16.02 -12.79
C LEU A 169 -20.34 16.01 -14.21
N SER A 170 -21.16 16.30 -15.24
CA SER A 170 -20.77 16.18 -16.65
C SER A 170 -20.25 14.79 -17.04
N LEU A 171 -20.83 13.74 -16.44
CA LEU A 171 -20.48 12.35 -16.69
C LEU A 171 -21.45 11.72 -17.69
N GLN A 172 -20.93 10.84 -18.55
CA GLN A 172 -21.72 10.00 -19.44
C GLN A 172 -21.33 8.54 -19.26
N LEU A 173 -22.33 7.65 -19.22
CA LEU A 173 -22.08 6.22 -19.20
C LEU A 173 -21.75 5.74 -20.62
N ASN A 174 -20.62 5.09 -20.79
CA ASN A 174 -20.25 4.39 -22.01
C ASN A 174 -20.34 2.87 -21.75
N ILE A 175 -21.56 2.35 -21.82
CA ILE A 175 -21.82 0.92 -21.65
C ILE A 175 -21.55 0.25 -23.00
N GLN A 176 -20.57 -0.63 -23.06
CA GLN A 176 -20.37 -1.53 -24.19
C GLN A 176 -21.17 -2.80 -23.90
N ASP A 177 -22.07 -3.16 -24.82
CA ASP A 177 -22.87 -4.38 -24.77
C ASP A 177 -22.02 -5.65 -24.98
#